data_979a2d54f4e86b637f2b8c6192fe358a
#
_entry.id   979a2d54f4e86b637f2b8c6192fe358a
#
_cell.length_a   1.000
_cell.length_b   1.000
_cell.length_c   1.000
_cell.angle_alpha   90.00
_cell.angle_beta   90.00
_cell.angle_gamma   90.00
#
_symmetry.space_group_name_H-M   'P 1'
#
loop_
_entity.id
_entity.type
_entity.pdbx_description
1 polymer ?
#
loop_
_entity_poly.entity_id
_entity_poly.type
_entity_poly.pdbx_seq_one_letter_code
_entity_poly.pdbx_strand_id
1 'polypeptide(L)'
;MDCSRTFIFTNDTRQGLNNISTWWRKKFTDKIKFVGVTGSNGKTTVKEMIASILCAEMSQSKVLATKGNLNNDIGVPKTLLNLRREHVFAVIEMGMNHYGELTHLTNAVRPDVAVITNIGTAHIGELGSQDGIARAKAEVIAGLVKGGTLVIEADGKYAEYLTGQYDLGSTLTFGESSNAEVRGELDQSLGKQAIKIFYGDLVIDIDWFVNGKHNFLNALAAAAVGFALNISPRAIKRGLELFKGVDGRLETVRLRSGDTLIDDTYNANMDSVCRALEYLAVQPGRKIFVFGDMGELGEFSNAMHEEVGRFAKSLGVSLLYGFGTFAKQAVLRFGSGGLHFDSRTDLLNQLRSELNGQAHILIKGSRFMQMNLFCEALISD
;
A
#
# COMPACT_ATOMS: atom_id res chain seq x y z
N MET A 1 7.18 -19.79 -41.49
CA MET A 1 8.03 -19.95 -40.30
C MET A 1 7.28 -20.85 -39.34
N ASP A 2 7.70 -22.09 -39.29
CA ASP A 2 7.06 -23.10 -38.42
C ASP A 2 7.64 -22.93 -37.01
N CYS A 3 6.95 -22.17 -36.18
CA CYS A 3 7.33 -22.06 -34.76
C CYS A 3 6.77 -23.30 -34.04
N SER A 4 7.60 -24.32 -33.90
CA SER A 4 7.31 -25.45 -33.03
C SER A 4 7.11 -24.92 -31.59
N ARG A 5 5.84 -24.75 -31.19
CA ARG A 5 5.50 -24.36 -29.83
C ARG A 5 5.58 -25.58 -28.92
N THR A 6 6.33 -25.46 -27.84
CA THR A 6 6.31 -26.47 -26.77
C THR A 6 5.09 -26.22 -25.88
N PHE A 7 4.28 -27.24 -25.70
CA PHE A 7 3.12 -27.24 -24.80
C PHE A 7 3.43 -28.10 -23.58
N ILE A 8 3.10 -27.57 -22.40
CA ILE A 8 3.15 -28.32 -21.15
C ILE A 8 1.71 -28.55 -20.70
N PHE A 9 1.28 -29.80 -20.67
CA PHE A 9 -0.06 -30.17 -20.23
C PHE A 9 -0.05 -30.35 -18.70
N THR A 10 -1.08 -29.83 -18.03
CA THR A 10 -1.29 -29.95 -16.59
C THR A 10 -2.80 -29.99 -16.30
N ASN A 11 -3.19 -30.63 -15.22
CA ASN A 11 -4.59 -30.69 -14.79
C ASN A 11 -5.10 -29.34 -14.26
N ASP A 12 -4.17 -28.49 -13.73
CA ASP A 12 -4.45 -27.16 -13.26
C ASP A 12 -3.35 -26.20 -13.74
N THR A 13 -3.71 -25.25 -14.59
CA THR A 13 -2.77 -24.30 -15.19
C THR A 13 -2.21 -23.28 -14.19
N ARG A 14 -2.95 -22.92 -13.13
CA ARG A 14 -2.47 -22.04 -12.06
C ARG A 14 -1.44 -22.78 -11.21
N GLN A 15 -1.73 -24.01 -10.82
CA GLN A 15 -0.76 -24.86 -10.10
C GLN A 15 0.48 -25.14 -10.96
N GLY A 16 0.31 -25.38 -12.26
CA GLY A 16 1.41 -25.55 -13.22
C GLY A 16 2.32 -24.32 -13.28
N LEU A 17 1.73 -23.12 -13.36
CA LEU A 17 2.46 -21.84 -13.35
C LEU A 17 3.22 -21.65 -12.04
N ASN A 18 2.59 -21.92 -10.90
CA ASN A 18 3.23 -21.85 -9.59
C ASN A 18 4.40 -22.83 -9.46
N ASN A 19 4.24 -24.07 -9.91
CA ASN A 19 5.29 -25.09 -9.86
C ASN A 19 6.52 -24.69 -10.69
N ILE A 20 6.31 -24.16 -11.91
CA ILE A 20 7.40 -23.69 -12.77
C ILE A 20 8.11 -22.49 -12.14
N SER A 21 7.36 -21.53 -11.62
CA SER A 21 7.94 -20.34 -10.99
C SER A 21 8.72 -20.68 -9.71
N THR A 22 8.20 -21.61 -8.90
CA THR A 22 8.88 -22.10 -7.69
C THR A 22 10.15 -22.85 -8.03
N TRP A 23 10.11 -23.70 -9.05
CA TRP A 23 11.30 -24.38 -9.56
C TRP A 23 12.34 -23.37 -10.08
N TRP A 24 11.92 -22.35 -10.83
CA TRP A 24 12.81 -21.30 -11.33
C TRP A 24 13.41 -20.50 -10.18
N ARG A 25 12.61 -20.09 -9.19
CA ARG A 25 13.06 -19.38 -7.99
C ARG A 25 14.16 -20.16 -7.24
N LYS A 26 14.02 -21.48 -7.11
CA LYS A 26 15.00 -22.34 -6.42
C LYS A 26 16.41 -22.26 -7.02
N LYS A 27 16.56 -21.90 -8.30
CA LYS A 27 17.87 -21.71 -8.96
C LYS A 27 18.65 -20.51 -8.42
N PHE A 28 18.02 -19.66 -7.62
CA PHE A 28 18.57 -18.41 -7.09
C PHE A 28 18.62 -18.37 -5.56
N THR A 29 18.36 -19.47 -4.86
CA THR A 29 18.23 -19.53 -3.38
C THR A 29 19.41 -18.90 -2.65
N ASP A 30 20.64 -19.19 -3.09
CA ASP A 30 21.87 -18.72 -2.44
C ASP A 30 22.46 -17.45 -3.07
N LYS A 31 21.77 -16.85 -4.04
CA LYS A 31 22.28 -15.73 -4.85
C LYS A 31 21.49 -14.46 -4.69
N ILE A 32 20.20 -14.58 -4.43
CA ILE A 32 19.25 -13.46 -4.36
C ILE A 32 18.61 -13.47 -2.98
N LYS A 33 18.58 -12.29 -2.34
CA LYS A 33 17.80 -12.06 -1.13
C LYS A 33 16.36 -11.69 -1.49
N PHE A 34 15.41 -12.41 -0.96
CA PHE A 34 14.00 -12.24 -1.23
C PHE A 34 13.31 -11.49 -0.09
N VAL A 35 12.55 -10.46 -0.44
CA VAL A 35 11.69 -9.72 0.49
C VAL A 35 10.24 -9.99 0.12
N GLY A 36 9.45 -10.47 1.07
CA GLY A 36 8.00 -10.61 0.95
C GLY A 36 7.28 -9.42 1.60
N VAL A 37 6.37 -8.78 0.88
CA VAL A 37 5.63 -7.61 1.39
C VAL A 37 4.15 -7.93 1.40
N THR A 38 3.52 -7.90 2.58
CA THR A 38 2.07 -8.02 2.76
C THR A 38 1.54 -6.99 3.77
N GLY A 39 0.23 -6.95 3.97
CA GLY A 39 -0.44 -6.04 4.90
C GLY A 39 -1.81 -5.61 4.37
N SER A 40 -2.60 -4.94 5.19
CA SER A 40 -3.89 -4.40 4.78
C SER A 40 -3.72 -3.22 3.83
N ASN A 41 -2.92 -2.23 4.22
CA ASN A 41 -2.63 -1.01 3.47
C ASN A 41 -1.12 -0.82 3.30
N GLY A 42 -0.70 0.00 2.34
CA GLY A 42 0.70 0.39 2.17
C GLY A 42 1.61 -0.62 1.47
N LYS A 43 1.17 -1.84 1.13
CA LYS A 43 1.98 -2.87 0.48
C LYS A 43 2.81 -2.36 -0.70
N THR A 44 2.15 -1.75 -1.69
CA THR A 44 2.82 -1.24 -2.88
C THR A 44 3.78 -0.11 -2.56
N THR A 45 3.38 0.81 -1.68
CA THR A 45 4.23 1.93 -1.25
C THR A 45 5.48 1.42 -0.54
N VAL A 46 5.35 0.49 0.40
CA VAL A 46 6.49 -0.13 1.11
C VAL A 46 7.38 -0.91 0.13
N LYS A 47 6.79 -1.68 -0.79
CA LYS A 47 7.52 -2.39 -1.85
C LYS A 47 8.35 -1.44 -2.71
N GLU A 48 7.79 -0.31 -3.14
CA GLU A 48 8.52 0.68 -3.96
C GLU A 48 9.59 1.42 -3.15
N MET A 49 9.32 1.75 -1.87
CA MET A 49 10.34 2.33 -0.98
C MET A 49 11.52 1.36 -0.75
N ILE A 50 11.24 0.07 -0.48
CA ILE A 50 12.28 -0.97 -0.36
C ILE A 50 13.08 -1.08 -1.67
N ALA A 51 12.39 -1.13 -2.81
CA ALA A 51 13.06 -1.18 -4.11
C ALA A 51 13.96 0.05 -4.33
N SER A 52 13.50 1.24 -3.97
CA SER A 52 14.30 2.48 -4.05
C SER A 52 15.55 2.43 -3.16
N ILE A 53 15.42 1.94 -1.92
CA ILE A 53 16.55 1.72 -0.99
C ILE A 53 17.57 0.74 -1.58
N LEU A 54 17.10 -0.40 -2.09
CA LEU A 54 17.97 -1.42 -2.66
C LEU A 54 18.65 -0.97 -3.97
N CYS A 55 17.94 -0.17 -4.77
CA CYS A 55 18.51 0.47 -5.96
C CYS A 55 19.58 1.52 -5.61
N ALA A 56 19.42 2.23 -4.49
CA ALA A 56 20.41 3.18 -4.00
C ALA A 56 21.68 2.49 -3.45
N GLU A 57 21.55 1.27 -2.92
CA GLU A 57 22.69 0.45 -2.45
C GLU A 57 23.50 -0.14 -3.62
N MET A 58 22.79 -0.67 -4.63
CA MET A 58 23.40 -1.39 -5.74
C MET A 58 23.24 -0.66 -7.08
N SER A 59 22.15 -0.96 -7.78
CA SER A 59 21.65 -0.31 -9.00
C SER A 59 20.30 -0.93 -9.36
N GLN A 60 19.54 -0.26 -10.21
CA GLN A 60 18.21 -0.74 -10.63
C GLN A 60 18.26 -2.12 -11.31
N SER A 61 19.29 -2.43 -12.08
CA SER A 61 19.45 -3.72 -12.77
C SER A 61 19.68 -4.91 -11.79
N LYS A 62 20.01 -4.65 -10.54
CA LYS A 62 20.25 -5.65 -9.49
C LYS A 62 19.01 -5.98 -8.67
N VAL A 63 17.92 -5.24 -8.85
CA VAL A 63 16.69 -5.35 -8.03
C VAL A 63 15.52 -5.75 -8.92
N LEU A 64 14.90 -6.89 -8.61
CA LEU A 64 13.59 -7.24 -9.16
C LEU A 64 12.52 -6.81 -8.17
N ALA A 65 11.50 -6.08 -8.62
CA ALA A 65 10.32 -5.77 -7.80
C ALA A 65 9.04 -6.14 -8.55
N THR A 66 7.99 -6.49 -7.79
CA THR A 66 6.64 -6.70 -8.34
C THR A 66 6.19 -5.45 -9.11
N LYS A 67 5.77 -5.61 -10.36
CA LYS A 67 5.24 -4.53 -11.19
C LYS A 67 3.73 -4.39 -11.01
N GLY A 68 3.27 -3.15 -10.79
CA GLY A 68 1.84 -2.85 -10.63
C GLY A 68 1.21 -3.69 -9.50
N ASN A 69 0.09 -4.36 -9.82
CA ASN A 69 -0.69 -5.20 -8.90
C ASN A 69 -0.49 -6.71 -9.11
N LEU A 70 0.65 -7.15 -9.64
CA LEU A 70 0.95 -8.57 -9.85
C LEU A 70 1.28 -9.29 -8.54
N ASN A 71 0.36 -9.27 -7.59
CA ASN A 71 0.55 -9.72 -6.21
C ASN A 71 -0.31 -10.93 -5.79
N ASN A 72 -1.01 -11.55 -6.75
CA ASN A 72 -1.85 -12.73 -6.54
C ASN A 72 -1.20 -14.03 -7.07
N ASP A 73 -1.96 -15.13 -7.09
CA ASP A 73 -1.57 -16.47 -7.54
C ASP A 73 -1.11 -16.58 -9.02
N ILE A 74 -1.35 -15.55 -9.82
CA ILE A 74 -0.82 -15.42 -11.19
C ILE A 74 0.34 -14.42 -11.22
N GLY A 75 0.19 -13.30 -10.53
CA GLY A 75 1.13 -12.19 -10.56
C GLY A 75 2.47 -12.50 -9.90
N VAL A 76 2.45 -13.15 -8.73
CA VAL A 76 3.67 -13.57 -8.02
C VAL A 76 4.49 -14.57 -8.85
N PRO A 77 3.92 -15.65 -9.39
CA PRO A 77 4.62 -16.53 -10.31
C PRO A 77 5.22 -15.81 -11.53
N LYS A 78 4.46 -14.90 -12.16
CA LYS A 78 4.96 -14.10 -13.28
C LYS A 78 6.15 -13.24 -12.88
N THR A 79 6.13 -12.67 -11.70
CA THR A 79 7.26 -11.88 -11.17
C THR A 79 8.48 -12.76 -10.94
N LEU A 80 8.32 -13.93 -10.31
CA LEU A 80 9.40 -14.88 -10.07
C LEU A 80 10.04 -15.40 -11.36
N LEU A 81 9.27 -15.60 -12.44
CA LEU A 81 9.80 -16.00 -13.74
C LEU A 81 10.65 -14.93 -14.43
N ASN A 82 10.60 -13.68 -13.94
CA ASN A 82 11.48 -12.60 -14.38
C ASN A 82 12.83 -12.55 -13.63
N LEU A 83 13.11 -13.48 -12.70
CA LEU A 83 14.42 -13.59 -12.07
C LEU A 83 15.52 -13.85 -13.11
N ARG A 84 16.64 -13.16 -12.96
CA ARG A 84 17.83 -13.26 -13.81
C ARG A 84 19.07 -13.36 -12.95
N ARG A 85 20.19 -13.76 -13.54
CA ARG A 85 21.48 -13.98 -12.84
C ARG A 85 22.09 -12.71 -12.27
N GLU A 86 21.77 -11.57 -12.86
CA GLU A 86 22.24 -10.24 -12.42
C GLU A 86 21.54 -9.71 -11.18
N HIS A 87 20.32 -10.20 -10.85
CA HIS A 87 19.60 -9.75 -9.65
C HIS A 87 20.33 -10.19 -8.38
N VAL A 88 20.34 -9.31 -7.39
CA VAL A 88 20.84 -9.51 -6.02
C VAL A 88 19.69 -9.50 -5.03
N PHE A 89 18.65 -8.73 -5.32
CA PHE A 89 17.45 -8.60 -4.50
C PHE A 89 16.18 -8.83 -5.32
N ALA A 90 15.16 -9.38 -4.65
CA ALA A 90 13.82 -9.52 -5.20
C ALA A 90 12.78 -9.09 -4.16
N VAL A 91 11.98 -8.05 -4.47
CA VAL A 91 10.93 -7.52 -3.60
C VAL A 91 9.57 -7.94 -4.15
N ILE A 92 8.92 -8.86 -3.47
CA ILE A 92 7.70 -9.51 -3.95
C ILE A 92 6.50 -9.07 -3.09
N GLU A 93 5.59 -8.30 -3.69
CA GLU A 93 4.32 -7.96 -3.09
C GLU A 93 3.39 -9.17 -3.13
N MET A 94 2.76 -9.50 -2.00
CA MET A 94 1.83 -10.61 -1.83
C MET A 94 0.51 -10.12 -1.25
N GLY A 95 -0.53 -10.17 -2.07
CA GLY A 95 -1.92 -9.87 -1.69
C GLY A 95 -2.67 -11.16 -1.38
N MET A 96 -3.78 -11.04 -0.66
CA MET A 96 -4.70 -12.15 -0.42
C MET A 96 -6.11 -11.61 -0.15
N ASN A 97 -7.11 -12.43 -0.47
CA ASN A 97 -8.52 -12.21 -0.14
C ASN A 97 -9.02 -13.30 0.84
N HIS A 98 -8.50 -14.52 0.75
CA HIS A 98 -8.95 -15.67 1.53
C HIS A 98 -7.81 -16.32 2.31
N TYR A 99 -8.17 -17.12 3.33
CA TYR A 99 -7.21 -17.94 4.06
C TYR A 99 -6.51 -18.93 3.14
N GLY A 100 -5.23 -19.20 3.41
CA GLY A 100 -4.38 -20.12 2.65
C GLY A 100 -3.72 -19.52 1.40
N GLU A 101 -4.25 -18.42 0.85
CA GLU A 101 -3.66 -17.79 -0.33
C GLU A 101 -2.24 -17.26 -0.06
N LEU A 102 -2.07 -16.59 1.09
CA LEU A 102 -0.76 -16.05 1.44
C LEU A 102 0.24 -17.16 1.77
N THR A 103 -0.21 -18.26 2.40
CA THR A 103 0.61 -19.47 2.59
C THR A 103 1.13 -20.00 1.25
N HIS A 104 0.26 -20.06 0.24
CA HIS A 104 0.63 -20.51 -1.09
C HIS A 104 1.69 -19.60 -1.73
N LEU A 105 1.47 -18.28 -1.70
CA LEU A 105 2.37 -17.29 -2.27
C LEU A 105 3.73 -17.26 -1.56
N THR A 106 3.74 -17.24 -0.24
CA THR A 106 4.97 -17.15 0.54
C THR A 106 5.83 -18.41 0.41
N ASN A 107 5.21 -19.59 0.26
CA ASN A 107 5.94 -20.84 -0.02
C ASN A 107 6.60 -20.84 -1.39
N ALA A 108 6.05 -20.18 -2.39
CA ALA A 108 6.68 -19.99 -3.69
C ALA A 108 7.83 -18.98 -3.63
N VAL A 109 7.68 -17.90 -2.87
CA VAL A 109 8.67 -16.82 -2.72
C VAL A 109 9.83 -17.25 -1.80
N ARG A 110 9.54 -17.88 -0.66
CA ARG A 110 10.52 -18.25 0.38
C ARG A 110 11.38 -17.05 0.79
N PRO A 111 10.78 -15.99 1.38
CA PRO A 111 11.50 -14.76 1.67
C PRO A 111 12.56 -14.91 2.77
N ASP A 112 13.67 -14.19 2.64
CA ASP A 112 14.68 -13.98 3.71
C ASP A 112 14.15 -12.96 4.74
N VAL A 113 13.38 -11.96 4.27
CA VAL A 113 12.73 -10.96 5.10
C VAL A 113 11.26 -10.87 4.66
N ALA A 114 10.32 -10.95 5.60
CA ALA A 114 8.91 -10.69 5.35
C ALA A 114 8.45 -9.48 6.15
N VAL A 115 7.73 -8.55 5.52
CA VAL A 115 7.13 -7.40 6.20
C VAL A 115 5.61 -7.45 6.15
N ILE A 116 4.98 -7.28 7.31
CA ILE A 116 3.55 -7.02 7.45
C ILE A 116 3.40 -5.53 7.75
N THR A 117 2.95 -4.76 6.75
CA THR A 117 2.91 -3.30 6.86
C THR A 117 1.96 -2.82 7.95
N ASN A 118 0.79 -3.42 8.06
CA ASN A 118 -0.21 -3.19 9.11
C ASN A 118 -1.34 -4.24 9.03
N ILE A 119 -2.13 -4.32 10.10
CA ILE A 119 -3.38 -5.08 10.18
C ILE A 119 -4.55 -4.09 10.31
N GLY A 120 -5.24 -3.82 9.21
CA GLY A 120 -6.41 -2.95 9.14
C GLY A 120 -7.69 -3.73 8.83
N THR A 121 -8.65 -3.08 8.16
CA THR A 121 -9.99 -3.61 7.85
C THR A 121 -10.14 -4.08 6.41
N ALA A 122 -9.07 -4.07 5.59
CA ALA A 122 -9.13 -4.57 4.22
C ALA A 122 -9.51 -6.06 4.19
N HIS A 123 -10.44 -6.43 3.28
CA HIS A 123 -10.99 -7.80 3.11
C HIS A 123 -11.83 -8.29 4.31
N ILE A 124 -12.40 -7.38 5.11
CA ILE A 124 -13.18 -7.76 6.31
C ILE A 124 -14.44 -8.55 5.95
N GLY A 125 -15.02 -8.29 4.76
CA GLY A 125 -16.18 -9.04 4.26
C GLY A 125 -15.89 -10.53 4.07
N GLU A 126 -14.66 -10.89 3.68
CA GLU A 126 -14.23 -12.27 3.42
C GLU A 126 -13.68 -12.96 4.69
N LEU A 127 -13.01 -12.21 5.54
CA LEU A 127 -12.30 -12.74 6.72
C LEU A 127 -13.08 -12.55 8.03
N GLY A 128 -14.24 -11.88 7.97
CA GLY A 128 -15.22 -11.74 9.02
C GLY A 128 -14.84 -10.78 10.16
N SER A 129 -13.55 -10.61 10.46
CA SER A 129 -13.08 -9.76 11.54
C SER A 129 -11.63 -9.31 11.35
N GLN A 130 -11.21 -8.29 12.09
CA GLN A 130 -9.80 -7.87 12.10
C GLN A 130 -8.87 -8.96 12.67
N ASP A 131 -9.34 -9.79 13.62
CA ASP A 131 -8.59 -10.95 14.10
C ASP A 131 -8.42 -12.01 12.99
N GLY A 132 -9.44 -12.16 12.14
CA GLY A 132 -9.37 -12.99 10.94
C GLY A 132 -8.31 -12.47 9.96
N ILE A 133 -8.27 -11.16 9.74
CA ILE A 133 -7.26 -10.51 8.90
C ILE A 133 -5.85 -10.71 9.47
N ALA A 134 -5.67 -10.58 10.79
CA ALA A 134 -4.39 -10.82 11.44
C ALA A 134 -3.90 -12.27 11.23
N ARG A 135 -4.79 -13.26 11.40
CA ARG A 135 -4.47 -14.68 11.15
C ARG A 135 -4.08 -14.94 9.70
N ALA A 136 -4.84 -14.41 8.76
CA ALA A 136 -4.56 -14.57 7.34
C ALA A 136 -3.22 -13.91 6.93
N LYS A 137 -2.87 -12.75 7.49
CA LYS A 137 -1.59 -12.10 7.18
C LYS A 137 -0.40 -12.77 7.88
N ALA A 138 -0.60 -13.39 9.05
CA ALA A 138 0.40 -14.20 9.72
C ALA A 138 0.84 -15.42 8.88
N GLU A 139 0.04 -15.86 7.91
CA GLU A 139 0.41 -16.92 6.97
C GLU A 139 1.72 -16.64 6.21
N VAL A 140 2.13 -15.36 6.06
CA VAL A 140 3.42 -15.01 5.43
C VAL A 140 4.60 -15.67 6.13
N ILE A 141 4.49 -15.94 7.42
CA ILE A 141 5.51 -16.56 8.28
C ILE A 141 5.82 -17.99 7.80
N ALA A 142 4.83 -18.73 7.28
CA ALA A 142 5.00 -20.11 6.84
C ALA A 142 6.06 -20.28 5.72
N GLY A 143 6.29 -19.24 4.93
CA GLY A 143 7.29 -19.25 3.86
C GLY A 143 8.64 -18.66 4.24
N LEU A 144 8.79 -17.98 5.37
CA LEU A 144 10.07 -17.42 5.80
C LEU A 144 11.14 -18.54 5.85
N VAL A 145 12.33 -18.24 5.35
CA VAL A 145 13.47 -19.17 5.47
C VAL A 145 13.88 -19.27 6.95
N LYS A 146 14.48 -20.41 7.33
CA LYS A 146 15.02 -20.58 8.67
C LYS A 146 16.09 -19.50 8.94
N GLY A 147 15.96 -18.77 10.05
CA GLY A 147 16.84 -17.64 10.38
C GLY A 147 16.48 -16.36 9.62
N GLY A 148 15.36 -16.32 8.89
CA GLY A 148 14.85 -15.10 8.25
C GLY A 148 14.35 -14.09 9.27
N THR A 149 13.98 -12.89 8.80
CA THR A 149 13.49 -11.81 9.66
C THR A 149 12.04 -11.46 9.33
N LEU A 150 11.20 -11.43 10.38
CA LEU A 150 9.83 -10.88 10.30
C LEU A 150 9.86 -9.40 10.71
N VAL A 151 9.37 -8.51 9.85
CA VAL A 151 9.27 -7.06 10.11
C VAL A 151 7.81 -6.70 10.34
N ILE A 152 7.49 -6.09 11.50
CA ILE A 152 6.13 -5.75 11.92
C ILE A 152 6.05 -4.39 12.62
N GLU A 153 4.86 -3.79 12.60
CA GLU A 153 4.57 -2.55 13.33
C GLU A 153 4.48 -2.81 14.83
N ALA A 154 5.30 -2.13 15.63
CA ALA A 154 5.34 -2.26 17.09
C ALA A 154 4.09 -1.70 17.76
N ASP A 155 3.56 -0.59 17.22
CA ASP A 155 2.45 0.16 17.80
C ASP A 155 1.07 -0.45 17.42
N GLY A 156 1.08 -1.48 16.58
CA GLY A 156 -0.12 -2.15 16.11
C GLY A 156 -0.74 -3.08 17.16
N LYS A 157 -2.07 -3.11 17.25
CA LYS A 157 -2.85 -4.00 18.16
C LYS A 157 -2.40 -5.47 18.11
N TYR A 158 -1.86 -5.92 16.98
CA TYR A 158 -1.51 -7.32 16.75
C TYR A 158 -0.01 -7.62 16.82
N ALA A 159 0.81 -6.68 17.32
CA ALA A 159 2.27 -6.84 17.40
C ALA A 159 2.66 -8.11 18.22
N GLU A 160 2.14 -8.25 19.43
CA GLU A 160 2.41 -9.42 20.29
C GLU A 160 1.93 -10.74 19.65
N TYR A 161 0.74 -10.74 19.04
CA TYR A 161 0.22 -11.90 18.34
C TYR A 161 1.16 -12.34 17.22
N LEU A 162 1.59 -11.40 16.36
CA LEU A 162 2.46 -11.69 15.21
C LEU A 162 3.86 -12.15 15.65
N THR A 163 4.42 -11.52 16.68
CA THR A 163 5.72 -11.92 17.26
C THR A 163 5.66 -13.34 17.79
N GLY A 164 4.57 -13.69 18.50
CA GLY A 164 4.37 -15.02 19.07
C GLY A 164 4.14 -16.14 18.04
N GLN A 165 3.88 -15.80 16.76
CA GLN A 165 3.73 -16.79 15.68
C GLN A 165 5.06 -17.19 15.05
N TYR A 166 6.18 -16.50 15.36
CA TYR A 166 7.46 -16.74 14.70
C TYR A 166 8.59 -17.02 15.70
N ASP A 167 9.10 -18.24 15.67
CA ASP A 167 10.16 -18.77 16.55
C ASP A 167 11.43 -19.26 15.81
N LEU A 168 11.43 -19.19 14.47
CA LEU A 168 12.50 -19.77 13.62
C LEU A 168 13.58 -18.76 13.19
N GLY A 169 13.48 -17.50 13.62
CA GLY A 169 14.40 -16.43 13.21
C GLY A 169 14.31 -15.21 14.12
N SER A 170 14.44 -14.02 13.54
CA SER A 170 14.35 -12.75 14.25
C SER A 170 13.09 -11.99 13.89
N THR A 171 12.57 -11.22 14.84
CA THR A 171 11.56 -10.20 14.58
C THR A 171 12.23 -8.84 14.73
N LEU A 172 11.94 -7.91 13.80
CA LEU A 172 12.37 -6.52 13.87
C LEU A 172 11.14 -5.64 13.82
N THR A 173 10.99 -4.75 14.80
CA THR A 173 9.81 -3.92 14.95
C THR A 173 10.07 -2.49 14.48
N PHE A 174 9.04 -1.85 13.86
CA PHE A 174 9.09 -0.44 13.48
C PHE A 174 7.88 0.33 14.04
N GLY A 175 8.06 1.62 14.30
CA GLY A 175 6.97 2.45 14.83
C GLY A 175 7.42 3.80 15.36
N GLU A 176 6.51 4.50 16.02
CA GLU A 176 6.75 5.79 16.67
C GLU A 176 7.10 5.64 18.16
N SER A 177 6.61 4.59 18.81
CA SER A 177 6.82 4.35 20.24
C SER A 177 8.26 3.95 20.57
N SER A 178 8.63 4.14 21.84
CA SER A 178 9.94 3.68 22.37
C SER A 178 10.12 2.15 22.34
N ASN A 179 9.04 1.41 22.12
CA ASN A 179 9.08 -0.07 22.03
C ASN A 179 9.51 -0.56 20.63
N ALA A 180 9.49 0.33 19.62
CA ALA A 180 9.95 0.00 18.29
C ALA A 180 11.48 0.01 18.21
N GLU A 181 12.08 -1.07 17.65
CA GLU A 181 13.53 -1.15 17.43
C GLU A 181 13.99 -0.17 16.34
N VAL A 182 13.18 -0.04 15.26
CA VAL A 182 13.34 1.00 14.25
C VAL A 182 12.30 2.08 14.53
N ARG A 183 12.70 3.04 15.35
CA ARG A 183 11.82 4.14 15.76
C ARG A 183 11.95 5.32 14.83
N GLY A 184 10.85 6.03 14.60
CA GLY A 184 10.85 7.25 13.80
C GLY A 184 10.19 8.43 14.47
N GLU A 185 10.62 9.62 14.05
CA GLU A 185 10.01 10.90 14.36
C GLU A 185 9.76 11.66 13.06
N LEU A 186 8.56 12.23 12.91
CA LEU A 186 8.18 13.04 11.75
C LEU A 186 8.12 14.51 12.18
N ASP A 187 8.99 15.34 11.59
CA ASP A 187 8.96 16.79 11.74
C ASP A 187 8.23 17.42 10.53
N GLN A 188 7.18 18.18 10.82
CA GLN A 188 6.39 18.91 9.82
C GLN A 188 6.45 20.43 10.06
N SER A 189 7.49 20.90 10.74
CA SER A 189 7.67 22.31 11.04
C SER A 189 8.09 23.12 9.82
N LEU A 190 7.65 24.38 9.75
CA LEU A 190 8.09 25.39 8.76
C LEU A 190 7.93 25.02 7.28
N GLY A 191 6.92 24.19 6.95
CA GLY A 191 6.64 23.81 5.55
C GLY A 191 7.65 22.83 4.93
N LYS A 192 8.57 22.29 5.72
CA LYS A 192 9.43 21.17 5.37
C LYS A 192 8.97 19.93 6.11
N GLN A 193 9.10 18.79 5.46
CA GLN A 193 8.89 17.49 6.12
C GLN A 193 10.25 16.81 6.23
N ALA A 194 10.57 16.32 7.42
CA ALA A 194 11.76 15.53 7.68
C ALA A 194 11.41 14.32 8.52
N ILE A 195 12.09 13.22 8.26
CA ILE A 195 12.00 12.00 9.07
C ILE A 195 13.34 11.82 9.76
N LYS A 196 13.29 11.54 11.06
CA LYS A 196 14.44 11.06 11.83
C LYS A 196 14.20 9.60 12.17
N ILE A 197 15.11 8.70 11.75
CA ILE A 197 15.04 7.27 12.03
C ILE A 197 16.14 6.90 13.02
N PHE A 198 15.76 6.15 14.05
CA PHE A 198 16.65 5.63 15.10
C PHE A 198 16.69 4.10 15.02
N TYR A 199 17.88 3.52 15.06
CA TYR A 199 18.11 2.08 15.16
C TYR A 199 19.38 1.82 15.96
N GLY A 200 19.26 1.32 17.20
CA GLY A 200 20.35 1.31 18.15
C GLY A 200 20.92 2.71 18.36
N ASP A 201 22.24 2.88 18.24
CA ASP A 201 22.94 4.16 18.33
C ASP A 201 22.90 4.97 17.01
N LEU A 202 22.36 4.39 15.96
CA LEU A 202 22.32 5.02 14.64
C LEU A 202 21.15 6.01 14.56
N VAL A 203 21.41 7.18 13.99
CA VAL A 203 20.40 8.19 13.66
C VAL A 203 20.54 8.57 12.18
N ILE A 204 19.44 8.53 11.45
CA ILE A 204 19.38 8.93 10.03
C ILE A 204 18.38 10.07 9.89
N ASP A 205 18.85 11.23 9.44
CA ASP A 205 17.99 12.36 9.06
C ASP A 205 17.69 12.29 7.56
N ILE A 206 16.42 12.38 7.18
CA ILE A 206 15.91 12.19 5.82
C ILE A 206 15.06 13.40 5.45
N ASP A 207 15.39 14.06 4.34
CA ASP A 207 14.51 15.03 3.70
C ASP A 207 13.31 14.30 3.09
N TRP A 208 12.11 14.59 3.61
CA TRP A 208 10.91 13.82 3.27
C TRP A 208 9.98 14.62 2.37
N PHE A 209 9.49 13.97 1.29
CA PHE A 209 8.70 14.65 0.27
C PHE A 209 7.33 14.02 0.01
N VAL A 210 6.98 12.94 0.75
CA VAL A 210 5.73 12.22 0.51
C VAL A 210 4.70 12.54 1.58
N ASN A 211 3.50 12.84 1.13
CA ASN A 211 2.41 13.26 1.99
C ASN A 211 1.80 12.14 2.84
N GLY A 212 1.26 12.52 3.99
CA GLY A 212 0.47 11.66 4.87
C GLY A 212 1.30 10.89 5.92
N LYS A 213 0.80 10.90 7.17
CA LYS A 213 1.42 10.20 8.30
C LYS A 213 1.62 8.69 8.03
N HIS A 214 0.71 8.04 7.32
CA HIS A 214 0.84 6.63 6.96
C HIS A 214 2.04 6.35 6.03
N ASN A 215 2.46 7.31 5.19
CA ASN A 215 3.65 7.15 4.37
C ASN A 215 4.94 7.28 5.18
N PHE A 216 4.92 8.02 6.28
CA PHE A 216 5.99 7.99 7.26
C PHE A 216 6.14 6.60 7.90
N LEU A 217 5.05 5.96 8.34
CA LEU A 217 5.09 4.58 8.86
C LEU A 217 5.55 3.57 7.78
N ASN A 218 5.12 3.76 6.53
CA ASN A 218 5.61 2.96 5.40
C ASN A 218 7.13 3.12 5.19
N ALA A 219 7.67 4.33 5.40
CA ALA A 219 9.11 4.58 5.32
C ALA A 219 9.88 3.87 6.45
N LEU A 220 9.34 3.84 7.68
CA LEU A 220 9.92 3.06 8.78
C LEU A 220 9.93 1.57 8.50
N ALA A 221 8.83 1.03 7.95
CA ALA A 221 8.76 -0.37 7.53
C ALA A 221 9.82 -0.69 6.46
N ALA A 222 9.99 0.18 5.47
CA ALA A 222 11.00 0.00 4.42
C ALA A 222 12.43 0.11 4.96
N ALA A 223 12.70 1.05 5.88
CA ALA A 223 13.99 1.17 6.56
C ALA A 223 14.31 -0.06 7.41
N ALA A 224 13.31 -0.60 8.14
CA ALA A 224 13.46 -1.83 8.93
C ALA A 224 13.85 -3.02 8.04
N VAL A 225 13.22 -3.17 6.86
CA VAL A 225 13.65 -4.18 5.87
C VAL A 225 15.08 -3.92 5.40
N GLY A 226 15.47 -2.66 5.17
CA GLY A 226 16.84 -2.28 4.84
C GLY A 226 17.84 -2.73 5.92
N PHE A 227 17.56 -2.47 7.19
CA PHE A 227 18.40 -2.92 8.32
C PHE A 227 18.46 -4.44 8.42
N ALA A 228 17.31 -5.15 8.28
CA ALA A 228 17.26 -6.60 8.27
C ALA A 228 18.13 -7.23 7.16
N LEU A 229 18.31 -6.53 6.04
CA LEU A 229 19.17 -6.93 4.92
C LEU A 229 20.61 -6.42 5.02
N ASN A 230 20.98 -5.73 6.12
CA ASN A 230 22.28 -5.08 6.32
C ASN A 230 22.61 -4.03 5.23
N ILE A 231 21.61 -3.32 4.74
CA ILE A 231 21.77 -2.21 3.79
C ILE A 231 22.39 -1.01 4.50
N SER A 232 23.30 -0.31 3.82
CA SER A 232 23.98 0.84 4.41
C SER A 232 23.01 1.97 4.80
N PRO A 233 23.23 2.64 5.93
CA PRO A 233 22.42 3.79 6.35
C PRO A 233 22.34 4.88 5.28
N ARG A 234 23.41 5.06 4.52
CA ARG A 234 23.48 5.99 3.38
C ARG A 234 22.52 5.61 2.27
N ALA A 235 22.39 4.33 1.96
CA ALA A 235 21.48 3.86 0.92
C ALA A 235 20.01 3.93 1.38
N ILE A 236 19.73 3.63 2.67
CA ILE A 236 18.40 3.81 3.27
C ILE A 236 17.98 5.27 3.14
N LYS A 237 18.82 6.21 3.59
CA LYS A 237 18.58 7.66 3.44
C LYS A 237 18.29 8.01 1.99
N ARG A 238 19.24 7.72 1.10
CA ARG A 238 19.15 8.10 -0.31
C ARG A 238 17.93 7.49 -0.99
N GLY A 239 17.61 6.23 -0.72
CA GLY A 239 16.48 5.54 -1.32
C GLY A 239 15.14 6.17 -0.91
N LEU A 240 14.99 6.56 0.35
CA LEU A 240 13.79 7.22 0.85
C LEU A 240 13.67 8.67 0.32
N GLU A 241 14.75 9.41 0.22
CA GLU A 241 14.77 10.77 -0.38
C GLU A 241 14.46 10.77 -1.88
N LEU A 242 14.86 9.73 -2.61
CA LEU A 242 14.57 9.57 -4.03
C LEU A 242 13.13 9.12 -4.33
N PHE A 243 12.45 8.54 -3.34
CA PHE A 243 11.08 8.07 -3.50
C PHE A 243 10.10 9.26 -3.61
N LYS A 244 9.33 9.31 -4.69
CA LYS A 244 8.42 10.45 -4.99
C LYS A 244 6.93 10.12 -4.80
N GLY A 245 6.62 8.94 -4.26
CA GLY A 245 5.25 8.46 -4.15
C GLY A 245 4.92 7.36 -5.16
N VAL A 246 3.66 6.96 -5.16
CA VAL A 246 3.08 5.98 -6.09
C VAL A 246 1.83 6.59 -6.69
N ASP A 247 1.66 6.47 -8.00
CA ASP A 247 0.50 6.99 -8.73
C ASP A 247 -0.82 6.54 -8.10
N GLY A 248 -1.75 7.48 -7.97
CA GLY A 248 -3.05 7.24 -7.35
C GLY A 248 -3.01 6.94 -5.83
N ARG A 249 -1.95 7.35 -5.12
CA ARG A 249 -1.80 7.19 -3.66
C ARG A 249 -1.40 8.49 -2.99
N LEU A 250 -2.39 9.33 -2.68
CA LEU A 250 -2.24 10.70 -2.19
C LEU A 250 -1.30 11.56 -3.07
N GLU A 251 -1.32 11.31 -4.36
CA GLU A 251 -0.60 12.12 -5.33
C GLU A 251 -1.26 13.50 -5.44
N THR A 252 -0.46 14.55 -5.34
CA THR A 252 -0.98 15.93 -5.34
C THR A 252 -0.61 16.62 -6.66
N VAL A 253 -1.64 17.09 -7.38
CA VAL A 253 -1.51 17.78 -8.66
C VAL A 253 -2.13 19.17 -8.56
N ARG A 254 -1.42 20.21 -9.02
CA ARG A 254 -1.96 21.56 -9.15
C ARG A 254 -2.70 21.68 -10.48
N LEU A 255 -4.02 21.95 -10.41
CA LEU A 255 -4.85 22.15 -11.61
C LEU A 255 -4.62 23.54 -12.21
N ARG A 256 -4.96 23.71 -13.49
CA ARG A 256 -4.89 25.01 -14.19
C ARG A 256 -5.78 26.06 -13.55
N SER A 257 -6.90 25.67 -12.95
CA SER A 257 -7.78 26.55 -12.16
C SER A 257 -7.11 27.14 -10.93
N GLY A 258 -5.97 26.57 -10.49
CA GLY A 258 -5.30 26.90 -9.25
C GLY A 258 -5.78 26.07 -8.05
N ASP A 259 -6.73 25.15 -8.22
CA ASP A 259 -7.12 24.19 -7.21
C ASP A 259 -6.11 23.06 -7.08
N THR A 260 -6.14 22.33 -5.97
CA THR A 260 -5.26 21.20 -5.71
C THR A 260 -6.06 19.91 -5.77
N LEU A 261 -5.71 19.04 -6.71
CA LEU A 261 -6.23 17.68 -6.80
C LEU A 261 -5.37 16.73 -5.97
N ILE A 262 -5.99 15.89 -5.17
CA ILE A 262 -5.37 14.82 -4.40
C ILE A 262 -5.91 13.51 -4.97
N ASP A 263 -5.09 12.86 -5.80
CA ASP A 263 -5.41 11.56 -6.39
C ASP A 263 -5.07 10.43 -5.40
N ASP A 264 -6.09 9.78 -4.86
CA ASP A 264 -5.98 8.58 -4.04
C ASP A 264 -6.90 7.47 -4.57
N THR A 265 -6.93 7.34 -5.90
CA THR A 265 -7.90 6.55 -6.65
C THR A 265 -7.53 5.09 -6.85
N TYR A 266 -6.34 4.65 -6.41
CA TYR A 266 -5.88 3.29 -6.65
C TYR A 266 -6.82 2.23 -6.06
N ASN A 267 -7.23 2.38 -4.80
CA ASN A 267 -8.19 1.52 -4.10
C ASN A 267 -8.74 2.21 -2.85
N ALA A 268 -9.82 1.67 -2.27
CA ALA A 268 -10.43 2.19 -1.06
C ALA A 268 -10.84 1.06 -0.11
N ASN A 269 -10.54 1.24 1.17
CA ASN A 269 -11.13 0.57 2.32
C ASN A 269 -11.26 1.60 3.45
N MET A 270 -11.99 1.28 4.51
CA MET A 270 -12.32 2.21 5.59
C MET A 270 -11.09 2.93 6.15
N ASP A 271 -10.03 2.20 6.52
CA ASP A 271 -8.82 2.79 7.11
C ASP A 271 -8.13 3.74 6.15
N SER A 272 -8.02 3.36 4.87
CA SER A 272 -7.36 4.19 3.86
C SER A 272 -8.18 5.45 3.53
N VAL A 273 -9.51 5.37 3.56
CA VAL A 273 -10.40 6.53 3.38
C VAL A 273 -10.27 7.48 4.56
N CYS A 274 -10.28 6.97 5.79
CA CYS A 274 -10.10 7.81 6.99
C CYS A 274 -8.76 8.58 6.95
N ARG A 275 -7.66 7.91 6.62
CA ARG A 275 -6.34 8.55 6.51
C ARG A 275 -6.27 9.60 5.39
N ALA A 276 -6.93 9.36 4.26
CA ALA A 276 -7.02 10.34 3.18
C ALA A 276 -7.86 11.56 3.57
N LEU A 277 -8.95 11.35 4.31
CA LEU A 277 -9.79 12.43 4.85
C LEU A 277 -9.04 13.25 5.91
N GLU A 278 -8.28 12.61 6.81
CA GLU A 278 -7.40 13.30 7.77
C GLU A 278 -6.36 14.17 7.05
N TYR A 279 -5.76 13.66 5.97
CA TYR A 279 -4.86 14.44 5.14
C TYR A 279 -5.56 15.62 4.46
N LEU A 280 -6.78 15.42 3.92
CA LEU A 280 -7.59 16.50 3.35
C LEU A 280 -7.97 17.55 4.41
N ALA A 281 -8.29 17.12 5.64
CA ALA A 281 -8.78 17.99 6.72
C ALA A 281 -7.78 19.09 7.11
N VAL A 282 -6.48 18.80 7.06
CA VAL A 282 -5.42 19.76 7.41
C VAL A 282 -5.04 20.69 6.26
N GLN A 283 -5.58 20.48 5.05
CA GLN A 283 -5.33 21.36 3.93
C GLN A 283 -6.04 22.71 4.10
N PRO A 284 -5.47 23.81 3.63
CA PRO A 284 -6.13 25.12 3.68
C PRO A 284 -7.30 25.21 2.70
N GLY A 285 -8.19 26.18 2.92
CA GLY A 285 -9.27 26.49 2.00
C GLY A 285 -10.42 25.48 2.00
N ARG A 286 -11.15 25.45 0.88
CA ARG A 286 -12.34 24.61 0.71
C ARG A 286 -11.96 23.15 0.44
N LYS A 287 -12.64 22.23 1.09
CA LYS A 287 -12.38 20.80 1.03
C LYS A 287 -13.50 20.07 0.33
N ILE A 288 -13.20 19.41 -0.78
CA ILE A 288 -14.15 18.63 -1.57
C ILE A 288 -13.70 17.18 -1.57
N PHE A 289 -14.61 16.27 -1.24
CA PHE A 289 -14.35 14.84 -1.28
C PHE A 289 -15.24 14.17 -2.33
N VAL A 290 -14.63 13.60 -3.36
CA VAL A 290 -15.27 12.77 -4.38
C VAL A 290 -15.04 11.32 -4.01
N PHE A 291 -16.13 10.61 -3.70
CA PHE A 291 -16.08 9.29 -3.10
C PHE A 291 -16.82 8.26 -3.95
N GLY A 292 -16.08 7.26 -4.42
CA GLY A 292 -16.62 6.06 -5.05
C GLY A 292 -16.79 4.91 -4.05
N ASP A 293 -17.57 3.89 -4.44
CA ASP A 293 -17.82 2.73 -3.58
C ASP A 293 -16.55 2.06 -3.10
N MET A 294 -16.58 1.60 -1.84
CA MET A 294 -15.60 0.65 -1.29
C MET A 294 -16.09 -0.77 -1.56
N GLY A 295 -15.22 -1.61 -2.12
CA GLY A 295 -15.48 -3.03 -2.35
C GLY A 295 -15.06 -3.93 -1.18
N GLU A 296 -15.38 -5.22 -1.31
CA GLU A 296 -14.94 -6.29 -0.41
C GLU A 296 -15.42 -6.16 1.05
N LEU A 297 -16.52 -5.44 1.26
CA LEU A 297 -17.11 -5.17 2.58
C LEU A 297 -18.25 -6.13 2.94
N GLY A 298 -18.80 -6.89 1.97
CA GLY A 298 -19.92 -7.79 2.20
C GLY A 298 -21.12 -7.07 2.86
N GLU A 299 -21.63 -7.64 3.93
CA GLU A 299 -22.76 -7.08 4.71
C GLU A 299 -22.45 -5.74 5.39
N PHE A 300 -21.17 -5.40 5.58
CA PHE A 300 -20.76 -4.14 6.21
C PHE A 300 -20.83 -2.93 5.26
N SER A 301 -21.15 -3.12 3.98
CA SER A 301 -21.08 -2.08 2.94
C SER A 301 -21.84 -0.81 3.33
N ASN A 302 -23.11 -0.91 3.69
CA ASN A 302 -23.91 0.26 4.04
C ASN A 302 -23.36 0.99 5.28
N ALA A 303 -23.11 0.25 6.36
CA ALA A 303 -22.65 0.83 7.63
C ALA A 303 -21.28 1.54 7.47
N MET A 304 -20.34 0.94 6.72
CA MET A 304 -19.02 1.55 6.52
C MET A 304 -19.09 2.79 5.62
N HIS A 305 -19.97 2.83 4.61
CA HIS A 305 -20.15 4.04 3.81
C HIS A 305 -20.83 5.15 4.60
N GLU A 306 -21.83 4.84 5.45
CA GLU A 306 -22.41 5.80 6.39
C GLU A 306 -21.34 6.40 7.31
N GLU A 307 -20.47 5.56 7.85
CA GLU A 307 -19.37 5.99 8.71
C GLU A 307 -18.41 6.95 8.00
N VAL A 308 -18.08 6.69 6.73
CA VAL A 308 -17.28 7.62 5.90
C VAL A 308 -17.97 8.99 5.80
N GLY A 309 -19.27 9.02 5.53
CA GLY A 309 -20.02 10.28 5.46
C GLY A 309 -19.99 11.06 6.77
N ARG A 310 -20.21 10.36 7.89
CA ARG A 310 -20.14 10.95 9.24
C ARG A 310 -18.74 11.48 9.55
N PHE A 311 -17.70 10.68 9.26
CA PHE A 311 -16.31 11.05 9.51
C PHE A 311 -15.88 12.25 8.66
N ALA A 312 -16.20 12.27 7.36
CA ALA A 312 -15.91 13.41 6.49
C ALA A 312 -16.56 14.72 7.01
N LYS A 313 -17.82 14.63 7.51
CA LYS A 313 -18.52 15.77 8.10
C LYS A 313 -17.82 16.26 9.37
N SER A 314 -17.41 15.36 10.27
CA SER A 314 -16.75 15.71 11.53
C SER A 314 -15.39 16.39 11.31
N LEU A 315 -14.71 16.08 10.20
CA LEU A 315 -13.43 16.69 9.81
C LEU A 315 -13.60 18.03 9.06
N GLY A 316 -14.81 18.54 8.90
CA GLY A 316 -15.06 19.83 8.27
C GLY A 316 -14.88 19.80 6.74
N VAL A 317 -15.07 18.66 6.09
CA VAL A 317 -15.19 18.59 4.63
C VAL A 317 -16.38 19.45 4.21
N SER A 318 -16.19 20.30 3.20
CA SER A 318 -17.21 21.26 2.76
C SER A 318 -18.27 20.62 1.87
N LEU A 319 -17.82 19.77 0.93
CA LEU A 319 -18.68 19.05 -0.02
C LEU A 319 -18.26 17.58 -0.11
N LEU A 320 -19.25 16.69 -0.19
CA LEU A 320 -19.07 15.27 -0.47
C LEU A 320 -19.88 14.89 -1.71
N TYR A 321 -19.18 14.45 -2.76
CA TYR A 321 -19.80 13.98 -4.00
C TYR A 321 -19.64 12.47 -4.10
N GLY A 322 -20.75 11.75 -3.98
CA GLY A 322 -20.80 10.30 -4.03
C GLY A 322 -21.06 9.77 -5.44
N PHE A 323 -20.32 8.75 -5.85
CA PHE A 323 -20.49 8.05 -7.12
C PHE A 323 -20.53 6.54 -6.89
N GLY A 324 -21.66 5.91 -7.22
CA GLY A 324 -21.87 4.46 -7.02
C GLY A 324 -23.03 4.17 -6.06
N THR A 325 -23.30 2.87 -5.90
CA THR A 325 -24.50 2.40 -5.16
C THR A 325 -24.42 2.69 -3.67
N PHE A 326 -23.27 2.36 -3.06
CA PHE A 326 -23.08 2.48 -1.61
C PHE A 326 -22.60 3.87 -1.18
N ALA A 327 -21.91 4.61 -2.05
CA ALA A 327 -21.52 6.00 -1.81
C ALA A 327 -22.72 6.91 -1.50
N LYS A 328 -23.93 6.54 -1.95
CA LYS A 328 -25.18 7.19 -1.60
C LYS A 328 -25.42 7.24 -0.07
N GLN A 329 -25.03 6.19 0.66
CA GLN A 329 -25.16 6.14 2.12
C GLN A 329 -24.24 7.15 2.80
N ALA A 330 -23.02 7.31 2.28
CA ALA A 330 -22.09 8.34 2.77
C ALA A 330 -22.68 9.76 2.55
N VAL A 331 -23.25 10.03 1.38
CA VAL A 331 -23.90 11.31 1.06
C VAL A 331 -25.08 11.59 2.00
N LEU A 332 -25.96 10.62 2.21
CA LEU A 332 -27.09 10.75 3.12
C LEU A 332 -26.64 11.08 4.54
N ARG A 333 -25.61 10.42 5.02
CA ARG A 333 -25.08 10.61 6.39
C ARG A 333 -24.29 11.90 6.54
N PHE A 334 -23.62 12.36 5.48
CA PHE A 334 -22.93 13.64 5.43
C PHE A 334 -23.92 14.83 5.54
N GLY A 335 -25.08 14.72 4.92
CA GLY A 335 -26.16 15.72 4.97
C GLY A 335 -25.88 16.94 4.08
N SER A 336 -26.06 18.15 4.63
CA SER A 336 -25.89 19.40 3.86
C SER A 336 -24.48 19.51 3.26
N GLY A 337 -24.41 19.74 1.94
CA GLY A 337 -23.19 19.75 1.13
C GLY A 337 -22.87 18.40 0.49
N GLY A 338 -23.70 17.37 0.73
CA GLY A 338 -23.59 16.07 0.07
C GLY A 338 -24.46 15.98 -1.19
N LEU A 339 -23.91 15.50 -2.30
CA LEU A 339 -24.62 15.23 -3.55
C LEU A 339 -24.23 13.85 -4.08
N HIS A 340 -25.23 13.08 -4.52
CA HIS A 340 -25.01 11.77 -5.15
C HIS A 340 -25.23 11.87 -6.66
N PHE A 341 -24.39 11.15 -7.42
CA PHE A 341 -24.43 11.13 -8.88
C PHE A 341 -24.40 9.68 -9.39
N ASP A 342 -25.25 9.39 -10.37
CA ASP A 342 -25.26 8.13 -11.13
C ASP A 342 -24.45 8.25 -12.44
N SER A 343 -24.18 9.50 -12.87
CA SER A 343 -23.44 9.80 -14.09
C SER A 343 -22.10 10.46 -13.77
N ARG A 344 -21.01 9.92 -14.38
CA ARG A 344 -19.67 10.52 -14.29
C ARG A 344 -19.64 11.93 -14.87
N THR A 345 -20.35 12.14 -15.99
CA THR A 345 -20.40 13.45 -16.67
C THR A 345 -21.05 14.50 -15.78
N ASP A 346 -22.15 14.16 -15.11
CA ASP A 346 -22.86 15.11 -14.25
C ASP A 346 -22.02 15.46 -13.01
N LEU A 347 -21.36 14.47 -12.41
CA LEU A 347 -20.43 14.73 -11.29
C LEU A 347 -19.29 15.64 -11.73
N LEU A 348 -18.66 15.38 -12.90
CA LEU A 348 -17.59 16.22 -13.42
C LEU A 348 -18.05 17.65 -13.69
N ASN A 349 -19.24 17.83 -14.28
CA ASN A 349 -19.80 19.15 -14.54
C ASN A 349 -20.05 19.92 -13.23
N GLN A 350 -20.62 19.24 -12.22
CA GLN A 350 -20.80 19.84 -10.91
C GLN A 350 -19.46 20.18 -10.27
N LEU A 351 -18.49 19.27 -10.31
CA LEU A 351 -17.16 19.50 -9.74
C LEU A 351 -16.44 20.68 -10.40
N ARG A 352 -16.50 20.78 -11.73
CA ARG A 352 -15.94 21.91 -12.49
C ARG A 352 -16.54 23.26 -12.07
N SER A 353 -17.83 23.31 -11.75
CA SER A 353 -18.49 24.54 -11.29
C SER A 353 -18.00 25.01 -9.90
N GLU A 354 -17.36 24.13 -9.14
CA GLU A 354 -16.79 24.43 -7.83
C GLU A 354 -15.33 24.90 -7.87
N LEU A 355 -14.64 24.74 -9.03
CA LEU A 355 -13.24 25.10 -9.19
C LEU A 355 -13.08 26.62 -9.23
N ASN A 356 -12.32 27.17 -8.29
CA ASN A 356 -12.09 28.61 -8.15
C ASN A 356 -10.68 28.98 -7.66
N GLY A 357 -9.76 28.03 -7.68
CA GLY A 357 -8.35 28.19 -7.29
C GLY A 357 -8.08 28.07 -5.79
N GLN A 358 -9.07 27.75 -4.97
CA GLN A 358 -8.95 27.68 -3.51
C GLN A 358 -9.37 26.33 -2.92
N ALA A 359 -9.76 25.37 -3.73
CA ALA A 359 -10.23 24.07 -3.27
C ALA A 359 -9.10 23.04 -3.24
N HIS A 360 -9.18 22.15 -2.24
CA HIS A 360 -8.48 20.86 -2.21
C HIS A 360 -9.50 19.76 -2.46
N ILE A 361 -9.26 18.97 -3.51
CA ILE A 361 -10.20 17.98 -4.02
C ILE A 361 -9.55 16.61 -3.85
N LEU A 362 -10.09 15.80 -2.93
CA LEU A 362 -9.69 14.40 -2.76
C LEU A 362 -10.61 13.52 -3.60
N ILE A 363 -10.03 12.67 -4.44
CA ILE A 363 -10.78 11.66 -5.21
C ILE A 363 -10.32 10.27 -4.77
N LYS A 364 -11.28 9.44 -4.32
CA LYS A 364 -11.00 8.09 -3.83
C LYS A 364 -12.16 7.14 -4.05
N GLY A 365 -11.85 5.87 -4.31
CA GLY A 365 -12.80 4.77 -4.44
C GLY A 365 -12.07 3.47 -4.76
N SER A 366 -12.76 2.34 -4.67
CA SER A 366 -12.19 1.04 -5.03
C SER A 366 -11.82 0.95 -6.51
N ARG A 367 -10.85 0.11 -6.83
CA ARG A 367 -10.27 0.01 -8.18
C ARG A 367 -11.31 -0.20 -9.30
N PHE A 368 -12.35 -1.00 -9.04
CA PHE A 368 -13.40 -1.26 -10.02
C PHE A 368 -14.26 -0.03 -10.36
N MET A 369 -14.27 1.00 -9.49
CA MET A 369 -14.97 2.26 -9.72
C MET A 369 -14.28 3.17 -10.75
N GLN A 370 -13.01 2.89 -11.06
CA GLN A 370 -12.21 3.65 -12.02
C GLN A 370 -12.21 5.17 -11.73
N MET A 371 -12.01 5.52 -10.45
CA MET A 371 -12.03 6.92 -10.02
C MET A 371 -10.90 7.77 -10.61
N ASN A 372 -9.81 7.14 -11.07
CA ASN A 372 -8.73 7.80 -11.82
C ASN A 372 -9.21 8.57 -13.06
N LEU A 373 -10.31 8.13 -13.70
CA LEU A 373 -10.87 8.83 -14.87
C LEU A 373 -11.42 10.22 -14.52
N PHE A 374 -11.78 10.48 -13.27
CA PHE A 374 -12.11 11.83 -12.81
C PHE A 374 -10.85 12.70 -12.69
N CYS A 375 -9.76 12.14 -12.16
CA CYS A 375 -8.47 12.84 -12.08
C CYS A 375 -7.94 13.20 -13.46
N GLU A 376 -7.91 12.23 -14.39
CA GLU A 376 -7.49 12.40 -15.77
C GLU A 376 -8.28 13.51 -16.49
N ALA A 377 -9.60 13.54 -16.31
CA ALA A 377 -10.46 14.57 -16.89
C ALA A 377 -10.15 15.99 -16.36
N LEU A 378 -9.92 16.13 -15.03
CA LEU A 378 -9.62 17.42 -14.41
C LEU A 378 -8.19 17.92 -14.73
N ILE A 379 -7.26 17.03 -14.96
CA ILE A 379 -5.86 17.37 -15.35
C ILE A 379 -5.80 17.82 -16.81
N SER A 380 -6.67 17.26 -17.65
CA SER A 380 -6.70 17.56 -19.10
C SER A 380 -7.38 18.91 -19.42
N ASP A 381 -8.21 19.44 -18.54
CA ASP A 381 -8.87 20.74 -18.64
C ASP A 381 -7.85 21.88 -18.46
#